data_6c5a7fb16a565298a13c04d1d2d51878
#
_entry.id   6c5a7fb16a565298a13c04d1d2d51878
#
_cell.length_a   1.000
_cell.length_b   1.000
_cell.length_c   1.000
_cell.angle_alpha   90.00
_cell.angle_beta   90.00
_cell.angle_gamma   90.00
#
_symmetry.space_group_name_H-M   'P 1'
#
loop_
_entity.id
_entity.type
_entity.pdbx_description
1 polymer ?
#
loop_
_entity_poly.entity_id
_entity_poly.type
_entity_poly.pdbx_seq_one_letter_code
_entity_poly.pdbx_strand_id
1 'polypeptide(L)'
;AEGFAVQEGVAGIPTAFVASWGEGKPIIGLLGEKYGAPYNQFPFSMLEANKGGISDWGTICGALYGAAAAYALFWGRKERTPMVNELYRWYEVTKLPIYNPGDLAQGVKGDLPNNASGSVLCHISVSKWCAANKIEATSKARSERCGRLTADVAYKAVEIFNAKIEQGKNYKGPFAVQPAVSGCGECHQTKGNDANWAKGVMDCTPCHNGAEPLLNKFENHP
;
A
#
# COMPACT_ATOMS: atom_id res chain seq x y z
N ALA A 1 17.97 -19.42 8.09
CA ALA A 1 17.37 -18.09 8.03
C ALA A 1 16.28 -18.04 9.09
N GLU A 2 16.51 -17.29 10.16
CA GLU A 2 15.48 -17.07 11.18
C GLU A 2 14.42 -16.13 10.58
N GLY A 3 13.17 -16.61 10.50
CA GLY A 3 12.03 -15.81 10.04
C GLY A 3 11.78 -14.63 10.99
N PHE A 4 11.31 -13.52 10.46
CA PHE A 4 10.86 -12.41 11.27
C PHE A 4 9.53 -12.78 11.91
N ALA A 5 9.54 -13.04 13.21
CA ALA A 5 8.32 -13.21 13.99
C ALA A 5 7.75 -11.81 14.30
N VAL A 6 6.49 -11.60 13.96
CA VAL A 6 5.71 -10.54 14.59
C VAL A 6 5.47 -11.00 16.02
N GLN A 7 6.19 -10.44 16.99
CA GLN A 7 5.90 -10.71 18.39
C GLN A 7 4.56 -10.09 18.75
N GLU A 8 3.60 -10.95 19.07
CA GLU A 8 2.41 -10.52 19.81
C GLU A 8 2.87 -9.87 21.11
N GLY A 9 2.53 -8.60 21.30
CA GLY A 9 2.78 -7.90 22.55
C GLY A 9 3.77 -6.74 22.49
N VAL A 10 4.36 -6.40 21.36
CA VAL A 10 5.07 -5.13 21.23
C VAL A 10 4.04 -4.05 20.90
N ALA A 11 3.33 -3.63 21.95
CA ALA A 11 2.52 -2.43 21.92
C ALA A 11 3.41 -1.28 21.43
N GLY A 12 3.09 -0.67 20.29
CA GLY A 12 3.75 0.53 19.80
C GLY A 12 4.65 0.36 18.58
N ILE A 13 4.56 -0.75 17.84
CA ILE A 13 5.17 -0.80 16.52
C ILE A 13 4.08 -0.67 15.45
N PRO A 14 3.65 0.55 15.14
CA PRO A 14 3.04 0.81 13.88
C PRO A 14 4.18 1.10 12.94
N THR A 15 4.75 0.10 12.33
CA THR A 15 5.70 0.58 11.37
C THR A 15 5.80 -0.35 10.24
N ALA A 16 4.86 -0.11 9.35
CA ALA A 16 5.21 -0.15 7.98
C ALA A 16 6.64 0.36 7.86
N PHE A 17 7.38 -0.23 7.05
CA PHE A 17 8.73 0.05 6.68
C PHE A 17 9.06 1.54 6.57
N VAL A 18 8.04 2.36 6.56
CA VAL A 18 8.10 3.79 6.63
C VAL A 18 6.81 4.32 7.14
N ALA A 19 6.72 4.49 8.41
CA ALA A 19 5.74 5.41 8.91
C ALA A 19 6.22 6.82 8.61
N SER A 20 5.53 7.48 7.75
CA SER A 20 5.58 8.94 7.67
C SER A 20 4.89 9.60 8.87
N TRP A 21 4.58 8.83 9.92
CA TRP A 21 3.80 9.29 11.07
C TRP A 21 4.29 8.65 12.36
N GLY A 22 5.04 9.42 13.14
CA GLY A 22 5.37 9.07 14.51
C GLY A 22 6.67 8.29 14.72
N GLU A 23 7.13 8.25 15.94
CA GLU A 23 8.40 7.67 16.41
C GLU A 23 8.48 6.14 16.38
N GLY A 24 7.91 5.50 15.39
CA GLY A 24 7.99 4.05 15.22
C GLY A 24 9.27 3.67 14.49
N LYS A 25 9.94 2.63 14.97
CA LYS A 25 11.13 2.10 14.32
C LYS A 25 10.73 1.17 13.18
N PRO A 26 11.04 1.49 11.93
CA PRO A 26 10.74 0.63 10.81
C PRO A 26 11.51 -0.69 10.89
N ILE A 27 11.06 -1.73 10.17
CA ILE A 27 11.76 -3.03 10.13
C ILE A 27 13.26 -2.86 9.87
N ILE A 28 13.62 -1.94 8.98
CA ILE A 28 15.03 -1.63 8.70
C ILE A 28 15.71 -1.01 9.92
N GLY A 29 15.02 -0.19 10.71
CA GLY A 29 15.55 0.34 11.96
C GLY A 29 15.81 -0.76 12.99
N LEU A 30 14.88 -1.72 13.13
CA LEU A 30 15.08 -2.88 14.01
C LEU A 30 16.24 -3.77 13.54
N LEU A 31 16.40 -3.94 12.23
CA LEU A 31 17.58 -4.61 11.67
C LEU A 31 18.86 -3.84 11.97
N GLY A 32 18.82 -2.52 11.89
CA GLY A 32 19.94 -1.65 12.24
C GLY A 32 20.36 -1.78 13.70
N GLU A 33 19.40 -1.89 14.62
CA GLU A 33 19.67 -2.13 16.03
C GLU A 33 20.31 -3.51 16.28
N LYS A 34 19.82 -4.53 15.59
CA LYS A 34 20.28 -5.91 15.78
C LYS A 34 21.58 -6.22 15.06
N TYR A 35 21.78 -5.69 13.86
CA TYR A 35 22.88 -6.09 12.97
C TYR A 35 23.83 -4.93 12.58
N GLY A 36 23.51 -3.68 12.92
CA GLY A 36 24.33 -2.53 12.57
C GLY A 36 24.28 -2.16 11.08
N ALA A 37 25.44 -1.82 10.51
CA ALA A 37 25.53 -1.47 9.10
C ALA A 37 25.24 -2.66 8.17
N PRO A 38 24.60 -2.44 6.99
CA PRO A 38 24.21 -1.14 6.43
C PRO A 38 22.84 -0.62 6.91
N TYR A 39 22.10 -1.38 7.70
CA TYR A 39 20.71 -1.08 8.04
C TYR A 39 20.55 0.18 8.90
N ASN A 40 21.49 0.46 9.82
CA ASN A 40 21.50 1.66 10.66
C ASN A 40 21.94 2.93 9.91
N GLN A 41 22.33 2.80 8.65
CA GLN A 41 22.76 3.92 7.80
C GLN A 41 21.67 4.33 6.78
N PHE A 42 20.51 3.68 6.83
CA PHE A 42 19.43 3.99 5.91
C PHE A 42 18.83 5.38 6.21
N PRO A 43 18.76 6.28 5.23
CA PRO A 43 18.27 7.64 5.43
C PRO A 43 16.74 7.69 5.45
N PHE A 44 16.12 7.27 6.55
CA PHE A 44 14.65 7.17 6.67
C PHE A 44 13.92 8.47 6.35
N SER A 45 14.52 9.61 6.66
CA SER A 45 13.92 10.93 6.40
C SER A 45 13.59 11.17 4.93
N MET A 46 14.30 10.54 3.99
CA MET A 46 13.96 10.64 2.57
C MET A 46 12.56 10.11 2.25
N LEU A 47 12.05 9.22 3.10
CA LEU A 47 10.77 8.56 2.90
C LEU A 47 9.59 9.41 3.37
N GLU A 48 9.84 10.52 4.09
CA GLU A 48 8.81 11.51 4.43
C GLU A 48 8.17 12.15 3.19
N ALA A 49 8.91 12.19 2.09
CA ALA A 49 8.37 12.62 0.80
C ALA A 49 7.12 11.84 0.36
N ASN A 50 6.91 10.63 0.91
CA ASN A 50 5.75 9.80 0.57
C ASN A 50 4.44 10.21 1.28
N LYS A 51 4.50 11.17 2.20
CA LYS A 51 3.31 11.71 2.85
C LYS A 51 2.31 12.24 1.83
N GLY A 52 1.04 11.90 2.02
CA GLY A 52 -0.02 12.37 1.13
C GLY A 52 0.02 11.84 -0.29
N GLY A 53 0.76 10.75 -0.53
CA GLY A 53 0.98 10.22 -1.88
C GLY A 53 1.92 11.11 -2.68
N ILE A 54 3.18 11.18 -2.23
CA ILE A 54 4.27 12.04 -2.68
C ILE A 54 3.92 13.52 -2.50
N SER A 55 4.25 14.05 -1.32
CA SER A 55 4.08 15.48 -0.99
C SER A 55 2.69 16.03 -1.34
N ASP A 56 1.66 15.30 -0.91
CA ASP A 56 0.23 15.61 -1.10
C ASP A 56 -0.28 15.58 -2.56
N TRP A 57 0.46 15.02 -3.49
CA TRP A 57 0.00 14.81 -4.88
C TRP A 57 -1.06 13.71 -5.03
N GLY A 58 -1.36 12.97 -3.96
CA GLY A 58 -2.42 11.96 -3.99
C GLY A 58 -2.09 10.69 -4.79
N THR A 59 -0.83 10.49 -5.17
CA THR A 59 -0.36 9.34 -5.93
C THR A 59 -0.33 8.07 -5.06
N ILE A 60 0.64 7.19 -5.18
CA ILE A 60 0.71 5.96 -4.41
C ILE A 60 0.61 6.21 -2.89
N CYS A 61 -0.13 5.37 -2.17
CA CYS A 61 -0.17 5.42 -0.71
C CYS A 61 1.23 5.24 -0.11
N GLY A 62 1.64 6.16 0.78
CA GLY A 62 2.98 6.13 1.39
C GLY A 62 3.29 4.84 2.14
N ALA A 63 2.29 4.24 2.80
CA ALA A 63 2.44 2.95 3.46
C ALA A 63 2.82 1.83 2.46
N LEU A 64 2.17 1.81 1.31
CA LEU A 64 2.45 0.83 0.24
C LEU A 64 3.82 1.06 -0.39
N TYR A 65 4.17 2.32 -0.66
CA TYR A 65 5.48 2.64 -1.20
C TYR A 65 6.60 2.21 -0.27
N GLY A 66 6.46 2.50 1.03
CA GLY A 66 7.44 2.11 2.03
C GLY A 66 7.68 0.60 2.06
N ALA A 67 6.62 -0.20 2.08
CA ALA A 67 6.73 -1.65 2.02
C ALA A 67 7.40 -2.14 0.73
N ALA A 68 7.04 -1.56 -0.41
CA ALA A 68 7.65 -1.89 -1.70
C ALA A 68 9.14 -1.53 -1.76
N ALA A 69 9.52 -0.38 -1.17
CA ALA A 69 10.91 0.04 -1.04
C ALA A 69 11.71 -0.94 -0.18
N ALA A 70 11.13 -1.41 0.92
CA ALA A 70 11.78 -2.38 1.77
C ALA A 70 11.99 -3.74 1.06
N TYR A 71 11.00 -4.24 0.34
CA TYR A 71 11.21 -5.43 -0.48
C TYR A 71 12.37 -5.24 -1.48
N ALA A 72 12.54 -4.03 -2.01
CA ALA A 72 13.61 -3.71 -2.94
C ALA A 72 15.01 -3.73 -2.34
N LEU A 73 15.15 -3.61 -1.02
CA LEU A 73 16.44 -3.76 -0.34
C LEU A 73 16.95 -5.20 -0.34
N PHE A 74 16.05 -6.19 -0.39
CA PHE A 74 16.40 -7.60 -0.26
C PHE A 74 16.29 -8.37 -1.57
N TRP A 75 15.42 -7.95 -2.48
CA TRP A 75 15.11 -8.69 -3.70
C TRP A 75 15.15 -7.84 -4.96
N GLY A 76 15.72 -8.41 -6.00
CA GLY A 76 15.70 -7.83 -7.33
C GLY A 76 14.29 -7.71 -7.91
N ARG A 77 14.15 -6.94 -8.98
CA ARG A 77 12.86 -6.61 -9.60
C ARG A 77 11.95 -7.82 -9.84
N LYS A 78 12.50 -8.91 -10.40
CA LYS A 78 11.71 -10.11 -10.74
C LYS A 78 11.15 -10.81 -9.51
N GLU A 79 11.93 -10.85 -8.42
CA GLU A 79 11.55 -11.56 -7.21
C GLU A 79 10.60 -10.77 -6.30
N ARG A 80 10.76 -9.43 -6.23
CA ARG A 80 9.87 -8.60 -5.41
C ARG A 80 8.53 -8.27 -6.08
N THR A 81 8.43 -8.32 -7.43
CA THR A 81 7.19 -7.96 -8.13
C THR A 81 5.98 -8.77 -7.64
N PRO A 82 6.03 -10.10 -7.47
CA PRO A 82 4.91 -10.84 -6.91
C PRO A 82 4.52 -10.41 -5.49
N MET A 83 5.50 -10.02 -4.66
CA MET A 83 5.26 -9.54 -3.30
C MET A 83 4.52 -8.20 -3.30
N VAL A 84 4.96 -7.28 -4.15
CA VAL A 84 4.31 -5.96 -4.31
C VAL A 84 2.88 -6.14 -4.84
N ASN A 85 2.70 -7.00 -5.85
CA ASN A 85 1.38 -7.27 -6.42
C ASN A 85 0.41 -7.84 -5.38
N GLU A 86 0.85 -8.80 -4.55
CA GLU A 86 0.04 -9.35 -3.47
C GLU A 86 -0.35 -8.27 -2.46
N LEU A 87 0.60 -7.49 -1.97
CA LEU A 87 0.35 -6.44 -0.99
C LEU A 87 -0.62 -5.39 -1.54
N TYR A 88 -0.42 -4.95 -2.76
CA TYR A 88 -1.23 -3.91 -3.38
C TYR A 88 -2.65 -4.40 -3.65
N ARG A 89 -2.78 -5.62 -4.16
CA ARG A 89 -4.10 -6.23 -4.37
C ARG A 89 -4.84 -6.48 -3.06
N TRP A 90 -4.14 -6.98 -2.02
CA TRP A 90 -4.72 -7.11 -0.69
C TRP A 90 -5.24 -5.76 -0.17
N TYR A 91 -4.45 -4.69 -0.31
CA TYR A 91 -4.85 -3.34 0.11
C TYR A 91 -6.10 -2.83 -0.61
N GLU A 92 -6.22 -3.07 -1.90
CA GLU A 92 -7.37 -2.62 -2.70
C GLU A 92 -8.68 -3.23 -2.22
N VAL A 93 -8.68 -4.50 -1.83
CA VAL A 93 -9.89 -5.27 -1.54
C VAL A 93 -10.22 -5.40 -0.05
N THR A 94 -9.25 -5.17 0.82
CA THR A 94 -9.42 -5.30 2.26
C THR A 94 -10.07 -4.05 2.84
N LYS A 95 -11.03 -4.26 3.75
CA LYS A 95 -11.62 -3.16 4.52
C LYS A 95 -10.64 -2.70 5.58
N LEU A 96 -10.06 -1.52 5.40
CA LEU A 96 -9.05 -0.92 6.26
C LEU A 96 -9.54 0.38 6.89
N PRO A 97 -9.08 0.73 8.12
CA PRO A 97 -8.15 -0.01 8.96
C PRO A 97 -8.80 -1.17 9.71
N ILE A 98 -7.99 -2.16 10.08
CA ILE A 98 -8.35 -3.28 10.97
C ILE A 98 -7.76 -3.04 12.35
N TYR A 99 -6.51 -2.57 12.40
CA TYR A 99 -5.77 -2.35 13.63
C TYR A 99 -6.41 -1.26 14.51
N ASN A 100 -6.60 -1.58 15.78
CA ASN A 100 -7.02 -0.63 16.80
C ASN A 100 -5.97 -0.58 17.93
N PRO A 101 -5.24 0.55 18.10
CA PRO A 101 -4.22 0.67 19.13
C PRO A 101 -4.79 0.86 20.55
N GLY A 102 -6.10 0.88 20.71
CA GLY A 102 -6.74 1.14 21.99
C GLY A 102 -6.35 2.50 22.57
N ASP A 103 -5.87 2.49 23.82
CA ASP A 103 -5.46 3.71 24.53
C ASP A 103 -4.20 4.38 23.97
N LEU A 104 -3.43 3.68 23.14
CA LEU A 104 -2.22 4.20 22.47
C LEU A 104 -2.55 5.08 21.26
N ALA A 105 -3.82 5.18 20.85
CA ALA A 105 -4.25 6.03 19.75
C ALA A 105 -3.85 7.50 19.98
N GLN A 106 -3.21 8.10 18.99
CA GLN A 106 -2.68 9.47 19.08
C GLN A 106 -3.72 10.53 18.67
N GLY A 107 -4.60 10.20 17.74
CA GLY A 107 -5.57 11.12 17.18
C GLY A 107 -6.98 10.96 17.74
N VAL A 108 -7.54 9.77 17.59
CA VAL A 108 -8.91 9.43 18.01
C VAL A 108 -8.90 8.03 18.62
N LYS A 109 -9.43 7.91 19.85
CA LYS A 109 -9.59 6.62 20.54
C LYS A 109 -10.83 5.88 20.04
N GLY A 110 -10.87 4.58 20.31
CA GLY A 110 -11.97 3.70 19.94
C GLY A 110 -11.91 3.24 18.48
N ASP A 111 -12.99 2.63 18.02
CA ASP A 111 -13.07 2.09 16.68
C ASP A 111 -13.23 3.17 15.62
N LEU A 112 -12.62 2.95 14.48
CA LEU A 112 -12.81 3.74 13.29
C LEU A 112 -13.53 2.90 12.23
N PRO A 113 -14.42 3.53 11.44
CA PRO A 113 -15.03 2.83 10.31
C PRO A 113 -13.97 2.37 9.31
N ASN A 114 -14.24 1.29 8.63
CA ASN A 114 -13.36 0.74 7.62
C ASN A 114 -14.07 0.62 6.26
N ASN A 115 -13.30 0.65 5.19
CA ASN A 115 -13.77 0.37 3.84
C ASN A 115 -12.63 -0.14 2.95
N ALA A 116 -12.99 -0.85 1.90
CA ALA A 116 -12.06 -1.20 0.84
C ALA A 116 -11.82 0.03 -0.06
N SER A 117 -10.55 0.35 -0.28
CA SER A 117 -10.18 1.51 -1.09
C SER A 117 -10.53 1.31 -2.57
N GLY A 118 -10.35 0.11 -3.08
CA GLY A 118 -10.47 -0.20 -4.51
C GLY A 118 -9.31 0.38 -5.35
N SER A 119 -8.33 1.01 -4.70
CA SER A 119 -7.19 1.61 -5.39
C SER A 119 -6.00 1.76 -4.46
N VAL A 120 -4.81 1.71 -5.03
CA VAL A 120 -3.53 1.96 -4.32
C VAL A 120 -3.23 3.46 -4.18
N LEU A 121 -4.02 4.33 -4.81
CA LEU A 121 -3.81 5.77 -4.78
C LEU A 121 -4.27 6.39 -3.46
N CYS A 122 -3.42 7.24 -2.88
CA CYS A 122 -3.70 7.96 -1.65
C CYS A 122 -4.98 8.80 -1.77
N HIS A 123 -5.12 9.54 -2.87
CA HIS A 123 -6.31 10.36 -3.15
C HIS A 123 -7.59 9.54 -3.08
N ILE A 124 -7.68 8.42 -3.81
CA ILE A 124 -8.88 7.57 -3.86
C ILE A 124 -9.14 6.94 -2.49
N SER A 125 -8.11 6.40 -1.85
CA SER A 125 -8.24 5.74 -0.56
C SER A 125 -8.77 6.69 0.53
N VAL A 126 -8.22 7.91 0.60
CA VAL A 126 -8.63 8.92 1.60
C VAL A 126 -10.00 9.48 1.26
N SER A 127 -10.21 9.94 0.02
CA SER A 127 -11.47 10.60 -0.38
C SER A 127 -12.66 9.67 -0.26
N LYS A 128 -12.53 8.42 -0.68
CA LYS A 128 -13.59 7.42 -0.57
C LYS A 128 -13.94 7.12 0.90
N TRP A 129 -12.94 7.00 1.77
CA TRP A 129 -13.17 6.79 3.19
C TRP A 129 -13.84 8.00 3.86
N CYS A 130 -13.33 9.19 3.57
CA CYS A 130 -13.87 10.44 4.11
C CYS A 130 -15.33 10.68 3.66
N ALA A 131 -15.60 10.49 2.37
CA ALA A 131 -16.95 10.67 1.82
C ALA A 131 -17.96 9.67 2.39
N ALA A 132 -17.58 8.38 2.47
CA ALA A 132 -18.44 7.34 3.01
C ALA A 132 -18.81 7.56 4.49
N ASN A 133 -17.92 8.18 5.26
CA ASN A 133 -18.10 8.38 6.69
C ASN A 133 -18.45 9.84 7.06
N LYS A 134 -18.59 10.74 6.08
CA LYS A 134 -18.84 12.18 6.28
C LYS A 134 -17.81 12.83 7.22
N ILE A 135 -16.53 12.45 7.05
CA ILE A 135 -15.40 12.94 7.84
C ILE A 135 -14.53 13.83 6.97
N GLU A 136 -14.14 14.98 7.49
CA GLU A 136 -13.26 15.90 6.78
C GLU A 136 -11.87 15.31 6.57
N ALA A 137 -11.31 15.52 5.37
CA ALA A 137 -9.98 15.03 5.00
C ALA A 137 -8.84 15.66 5.82
N THR A 138 -9.08 16.79 6.48
CA THR A 138 -8.11 17.47 7.37
C THR A 138 -8.25 17.07 8.84
N SER A 139 -9.21 16.21 9.18
CA SER A 139 -9.53 15.85 10.55
C SER A 139 -8.50 14.94 11.22
N LYS A 140 -8.49 14.95 12.57
CA LYS A 140 -7.70 14.00 13.36
C LYS A 140 -8.10 12.53 13.08
N ALA A 141 -9.40 12.28 12.85
CA ALA A 141 -9.90 10.95 12.57
C ALA A 141 -9.32 10.39 11.26
N ARG A 142 -9.23 11.21 10.21
CA ARG A 142 -8.55 10.80 8.96
C ARG A 142 -7.08 10.54 9.20
N SER A 143 -6.40 11.35 9.98
CA SER A 143 -4.98 11.14 10.31
C SER A 143 -4.78 9.83 11.08
N GLU A 144 -5.60 9.58 12.10
CA GLU A 144 -5.59 8.33 12.86
C GLU A 144 -5.86 7.11 11.97
N ARG A 145 -6.86 7.20 11.07
CA ARG A 145 -7.15 6.15 10.07
C ARG A 145 -5.91 5.81 9.24
N CYS A 146 -5.18 6.81 8.79
CA CYS A 146 -3.97 6.57 8.00
C CYS A 146 -2.86 5.91 8.82
N GLY A 147 -2.69 6.29 10.08
CA GLY A 147 -1.75 5.64 11.00
C GLY A 147 -2.08 4.15 11.22
N ARG A 148 -3.35 3.84 11.53
CA ARG A 148 -3.80 2.45 11.73
C ARG A 148 -3.67 1.61 10.46
N LEU A 149 -4.07 2.16 9.31
CA LEU A 149 -3.90 1.52 8.02
C LEU A 149 -2.43 1.24 7.70
N THR A 150 -1.53 2.14 8.13
CA THR A 150 -0.09 1.93 7.96
C THR A 150 0.39 0.73 8.78
N ALA A 151 -0.14 0.53 9.99
CA ALA A 151 0.14 -0.65 10.80
C ALA A 151 -0.35 -1.95 10.14
N ASP A 152 -1.58 -1.94 9.59
CA ASP A 152 -2.12 -3.07 8.83
C ASP A 152 -1.25 -3.44 7.63
N VAL A 153 -0.81 -2.44 6.87
CA VAL A 153 0.08 -2.63 5.71
C VAL A 153 1.43 -3.20 6.16
N ALA A 154 1.96 -2.75 7.29
CA ALA A 154 3.21 -3.28 7.83
C ALA A 154 3.08 -4.74 8.21
N TYR A 155 2.03 -5.08 8.91
CA TYR A 155 1.75 -6.45 9.31
C TYR A 155 1.69 -7.38 8.09
N LYS A 156 0.84 -7.01 7.10
CA LYS A 156 0.72 -7.78 5.85
C LYS A 156 2.03 -7.86 5.08
N ALA A 157 2.80 -6.78 5.08
CA ALA A 157 4.11 -6.77 4.41
C ALA A 157 5.09 -7.77 5.03
N VAL A 158 5.08 -7.91 6.36
CA VAL A 158 5.92 -8.90 7.07
C VAL A 158 5.45 -10.32 6.80
N GLU A 159 4.14 -10.58 6.77
CA GLU A 159 3.62 -11.90 6.38
C GLU A 159 4.12 -12.32 4.99
N ILE A 160 4.03 -11.41 4.02
CA ILE A 160 4.52 -11.64 2.65
C ILE A 160 6.03 -11.85 2.63
N PHE A 161 6.77 -11.08 3.43
CA PHE A 161 8.22 -11.19 3.56
C PHE A 161 8.62 -12.58 4.08
N ASN A 162 7.97 -13.06 5.14
CA ASN A 162 8.20 -14.38 5.70
C ASN A 162 7.85 -15.49 4.71
N ALA A 163 6.70 -15.39 4.06
CA ALA A 163 6.31 -16.34 3.02
C ALA A 163 7.32 -16.39 1.86
N LYS A 164 7.88 -15.24 1.48
CA LYS A 164 8.95 -15.17 0.47
C LYS A 164 10.24 -15.84 0.93
N ILE A 165 10.62 -15.69 2.20
CA ILE A 165 11.79 -16.38 2.77
C ILE A 165 11.58 -17.90 2.74
N GLU A 166 10.42 -18.37 3.19
CA GLU A 166 10.11 -19.80 3.25
C GLU A 166 10.05 -20.45 1.86
N GLN A 167 9.39 -19.80 0.90
CA GLN A 167 9.16 -20.34 -0.45
C GLN A 167 10.32 -20.04 -1.42
N GLY A 168 11.19 -19.09 -1.09
CA GLY A 168 12.33 -18.71 -1.91
C GLY A 168 11.93 -18.27 -3.32
N LYS A 169 12.56 -18.89 -4.32
CA LYS A 169 12.29 -18.60 -5.75
C LYS A 169 10.91 -19.09 -6.22
N ASN A 170 10.28 -19.98 -5.47
CA ASN A 170 8.96 -20.54 -5.82
C ASN A 170 7.80 -19.62 -5.39
N TYR A 171 8.08 -18.56 -4.63
CA TYR A 171 7.05 -17.61 -4.23
C TYR A 171 6.43 -16.92 -5.45
N LYS A 172 5.12 -17.06 -5.60
CA LYS A 172 4.36 -16.45 -6.70
C LYS A 172 3.39 -15.37 -6.22
N GLY A 173 2.99 -15.42 -4.95
CA GLY A 173 1.91 -14.63 -4.39
C GLY A 173 0.52 -15.03 -4.94
N PRO A 174 -0.54 -14.76 -4.20
CA PRO A 174 -1.91 -15.02 -4.64
C PRO A 174 -2.50 -13.86 -5.47
N PHE A 175 -1.68 -12.99 -6.05
CA PHE A 175 -2.18 -11.87 -6.84
C PHE A 175 -2.94 -12.36 -8.08
N ALA A 176 -4.13 -11.84 -8.24
CA ALA A 176 -4.92 -12.00 -9.45
C ALA A 176 -5.20 -10.63 -10.07
N VAL A 177 -4.97 -10.52 -11.37
CA VAL A 177 -5.33 -9.31 -12.13
C VAL A 177 -6.84 -9.12 -12.06
N GLN A 178 -7.28 -7.88 -11.82
CA GLN A 178 -8.70 -7.57 -11.78
C GLN A 178 -9.34 -7.77 -13.18
N PRO A 179 -10.59 -8.25 -13.27
CA PRO A 179 -11.25 -8.45 -14.55
C PRO A 179 -11.28 -7.20 -15.42
N ALA A 180 -11.50 -6.02 -14.82
CA ALA A 180 -11.46 -4.75 -15.55
C ALA A 180 -10.09 -4.48 -16.19
N VAL A 181 -9.00 -4.77 -15.47
CA VAL A 181 -7.63 -4.62 -16.01
C VAL A 181 -7.37 -5.59 -17.15
N SER A 182 -7.82 -6.84 -17.02
CA SER A 182 -7.69 -7.86 -18.06
C SER A 182 -8.44 -7.46 -19.32
N GLY A 183 -9.71 -7.07 -19.18
CA GLY A 183 -10.54 -6.68 -20.32
C GLY A 183 -9.99 -5.46 -21.06
N CYS A 184 -9.66 -4.39 -20.34
CA CYS A 184 -9.04 -3.21 -20.96
C CYS A 184 -7.67 -3.56 -21.60
N GLY A 185 -6.93 -4.46 -20.96
CA GLY A 185 -5.60 -4.87 -21.40
C GLY A 185 -5.57 -5.66 -22.71
N GLU A 186 -6.68 -6.31 -23.08
CA GLU A 186 -6.80 -7.02 -24.38
C GLU A 186 -6.48 -6.11 -25.57
N CYS A 187 -6.86 -4.84 -25.49
CA CYS A 187 -6.55 -3.84 -26.49
C CYS A 187 -5.38 -2.94 -26.04
N HIS A 188 -5.47 -2.38 -24.82
CA HIS A 188 -4.58 -1.31 -24.37
C HIS A 188 -3.21 -1.78 -23.87
N GLN A 189 -2.98 -3.07 -23.68
CA GLN A 189 -1.71 -3.64 -23.20
C GLN A 189 -1.16 -4.74 -24.10
N THR A 190 -1.81 -5.05 -25.22
CA THR A 190 -1.40 -6.13 -26.12
C THR A 190 -0.46 -5.64 -27.21
N LYS A 191 0.72 -6.23 -27.30
CA LYS A 191 1.72 -5.90 -28.30
C LYS A 191 1.17 -6.13 -29.72
N GLY A 192 1.33 -5.13 -30.57
CA GLY A 192 0.83 -5.15 -31.95
C GLY A 192 -0.61 -4.68 -32.13
N ASN A 193 -1.29 -4.31 -31.05
CA ASN A 193 -2.57 -3.64 -31.11
C ASN A 193 -2.37 -2.12 -31.25
N ASP A 194 -3.09 -1.47 -32.16
CA ASP A 194 -2.99 -0.04 -32.40
C ASP A 194 -3.40 0.81 -31.19
N ALA A 195 -4.19 0.24 -30.27
CA ALA A 195 -4.60 0.86 -29.02
C ALA A 195 -3.67 0.51 -27.83
N ASN A 196 -2.48 -0.05 -28.05
CA ASN A 196 -1.54 -0.41 -26.99
C ASN A 196 -0.85 0.83 -26.39
N TRP A 197 -1.58 1.61 -25.63
CA TRP A 197 -1.14 2.88 -25.03
C TRP A 197 -0.98 2.83 -23.52
N ALA A 198 -1.43 1.77 -22.87
CA ALA A 198 -1.42 1.66 -21.41
C ALA A 198 -0.38 0.63 -20.93
N LYS A 199 0.04 0.79 -19.69
CA LYS A 199 0.94 -0.15 -19.02
C LYS A 199 0.68 -0.13 -17.52
N GLY A 200 0.50 -1.30 -16.93
CA GLY A 200 0.34 -1.44 -15.50
C GLY A 200 -0.74 -2.46 -15.13
N VAL A 201 -0.93 -2.63 -13.84
CA VAL A 201 -1.89 -3.59 -13.26
C VAL A 201 -2.84 -2.92 -12.25
N MET A 202 -2.82 -1.60 -12.17
CA MET A 202 -3.78 -0.83 -11.39
C MET A 202 -5.14 -0.87 -12.07
N ASP A 203 -6.23 -0.91 -11.29
CA ASP A 203 -7.58 -0.84 -11.82
C ASP A 203 -7.79 0.46 -12.61
N CYS A 204 -8.28 0.32 -13.84
CA CYS A 204 -8.51 1.45 -14.74
C CYS A 204 -9.82 2.18 -14.41
N THR A 205 -10.79 1.47 -13.87
CA THR A 205 -12.18 1.93 -13.72
C THR A 205 -12.38 3.11 -12.76
N PRO A 206 -11.57 3.32 -11.70
CA PRO A 206 -11.71 4.51 -10.87
C PRO A 206 -11.50 5.84 -11.61
N CYS A 207 -10.75 5.81 -12.73
CA CYS A 207 -10.48 6.98 -13.56
C CYS A 207 -11.10 6.89 -14.95
N HIS A 208 -11.36 5.68 -15.44
CA HIS A 208 -11.89 5.41 -16.76
C HIS A 208 -13.21 4.64 -16.64
N ASN A 209 -14.25 5.28 -16.14
CA ASN A 209 -15.56 4.65 -15.91
C ASN A 209 -16.65 5.12 -16.87
N GLY A 210 -16.31 5.92 -17.87
CA GLY A 210 -17.27 6.47 -18.84
C GLY A 210 -18.19 7.57 -18.29
N ALA A 211 -18.08 7.89 -16.98
CA ALA A 211 -18.83 8.96 -16.37
C ALA A 211 -18.10 10.32 -16.53
N GLU A 212 -17.95 11.11 -15.59
CA GLU A 212 -17.32 12.41 -15.56
C GLU A 212 -15.79 12.39 -15.38
N PRO A 213 -15.05 13.31 -15.88
CA PRO A 213 -15.24 14.27 -16.99
C PRO A 213 -14.77 13.69 -18.33
N LEU A 214 -14.70 12.37 -18.43
CA LEU A 214 -14.08 11.66 -19.54
C LEU A 214 -15.09 11.18 -20.57
N LEU A 215 -16.28 11.75 -20.57
CA LEU A 215 -17.42 11.33 -21.37
C LEU A 215 -17.07 11.01 -22.83
N ASN A 216 -16.39 11.91 -23.49
CA ASN A 216 -16.08 11.76 -24.92
C ASN A 216 -14.95 10.77 -25.21
N LYS A 217 -14.26 10.27 -24.19
CA LYS A 217 -13.17 9.31 -24.39
C LYS A 217 -13.62 7.92 -24.79
N PHE A 218 -14.88 7.62 -24.50
CA PHE A 218 -15.47 6.30 -24.76
C PHE A 218 -16.55 6.34 -25.84
N GLU A 219 -16.69 7.45 -26.56
CA GLU A 219 -17.56 7.50 -27.72
C GLU A 219 -17.08 6.49 -28.77
N ASN A 220 -17.99 5.57 -29.15
CA ASN A 220 -17.69 4.42 -29.99
C ASN A 220 -16.64 3.43 -29.43
N HIS A 221 -16.39 3.46 -28.13
CA HIS A 221 -15.54 2.49 -27.49
C HIS A 221 -16.28 1.14 -27.37
N PRO A 222 -15.67 0.01 -27.74
CA PRO A 222 -16.30 -1.31 -27.68
C PRO A 222 -16.64 -1.77 -26.26
#